data_742ddf39335417fa7da804660f3e9b8d
#
_entry.id   742ddf39335417fa7da804660f3e9b8d
#
_cell.length_a   1.000
_cell.length_b   1.000
_cell.length_c   1.000
_cell.angle_alpha   90.00
_cell.angle_beta   90.00
_cell.angle_gamma   90.00
#
_symmetry.space_group_name_H-M   'P 1'
#
loop_
_entity.id
_entity.type
_entity.pdbx_description
1 polymer ?
#
loop_
_entity_poly.entity_id
_entity_poly.type
_entity_poly.pdbx_seq_one_letter_code
_entity_poly.pdbx_strand_id
1 'polypeptide(L)'
;MAKLMALAIRFEQLVRDGVVTDFAEIARLGHVTRARVSQIVNLLNLPPDIQEAILFLPRVVRGKDSITERDLRVIAAELSWGRQRKMWGALSK
;
A
#
# COMPACT_ATOMS: atom_id res chain seq x y z
N MET A 1 1.45 -6.66 6.32
CA MET A 1 1.60 -5.74 5.15
C MET A 1 0.81 -6.18 3.94
N ALA A 2 0.71 -7.47 3.70
CA ALA A 2 -0.07 -7.97 2.56
C ALA A 2 -1.53 -7.50 2.57
N LYS A 3 -2.16 -7.47 3.74
CA LYS A 3 -3.55 -7.01 3.87
C LYS A 3 -3.70 -5.54 3.49
N LEU A 4 -2.74 -4.71 3.86
CA LEU A 4 -2.78 -3.28 3.55
C LEU A 4 -2.62 -3.04 2.05
N MET A 5 -1.70 -3.77 1.41
CA MET A 5 -1.51 -3.69 -0.03
C MET A 5 -2.76 -4.17 -0.78
N ALA A 6 -3.34 -5.27 -0.34
CA ALA A 6 -4.59 -5.79 -0.92
C ALA A 6 -5.73 -4.78 -0.77
N LEU A 7 -5.80 -4.09 0.36
CA LEU A 7 -6.81 -3.07 0.61
C LEU A 7 -6.64 -1.87 -0.34
N ALA A 8 -5.40 -1.43 -0.58
CA ALA A 8 -5.12 -0.35 -1.53
C ALA A 8 -5.61 -0.73 -2.93
N ILE A 9 -5.31 -1.93 -3.37
CA ILE A 9 -5.74 -2.45 -4.68
C ILE A 9 -7.26 -2.52 -4.73
N ARG A 10 -7.90 -2.97 -3.66
CA ARG A 10 -9.36 -3.05 -3.59
C ARG A 10 -10.01 -1.67 -3.70
N PHE A 11 -9.45 -0.67 -3.03
CA PHE A 11 -9.96 0.70 -3.12
C PHE A 11 -9.90 1.22 -4.56
N GLU A 12 -8.78 0.98 -5.25
CA GLU A 12 -8.66 1.38 -6.65
C GLU A 12 -9.71 0.68 -7.53
N GLN A 13 -9.92 -0.61 -7.31
CA GLN A 13 -10.92 -1.37 -8.06
C GLN A 13 -12.33 -0.81 -7.86
N LEU A 14 -12.69 -0.46 -6.63
CA LEU A 14 -14.01 0.10 -6.32
C LEU A 14 -14.28 1.40 -7.08
N VAL A 15 -13.28 2.27 -7.16
CA VAL A 15 -13.40 3.52 -7.90
C VAL A 15 -13.45 3.25 -9.41
N ARG A 16 -12.56 2.40 -9.90
CA ARG A 16 -12.48 2.07 -11.32
C ARG A 16 -13.75 1.42 -11.85
N ASP A 17 -14.37 0.56 -11.05
CA ASP A 17 -15.58 -0.17 -11.43
C ASP A 17 -16.85 0.65 -11.19
N GLY A 18 -16.73 1.87 -10.66
CA GLY A 18 -17.86 2.75 -10.42
C GLY A 18 -18.73 2.39 -9.22
N VAL A 19 -18.28 1.48 -8.36
CA VAL A 19 -18.99 1.12 -7.13
C VAL A 19 -19.03 2.30 -6.18
N VAL A 20 -17.94 3.06 -6.12
CA VAL A 20 -17.87 4.35 -5.42
C VAL A 20 -17.34 5.40 -6.40
N THR A 21 -17.66 6.67 -6.16
CA THR A 21 -17.29 7.75 -7.08
C THR A 21 -15.82 8.14 -6.96
N ASP A 22 -15.27 8.10 -5.74
CA ASP A 22 -13.90 8.51 -5.47
C ASP A 22 -13.43 7.96 -4.11
N PHE A 23 -12.17 8.23 -3.78
CA PHE A 23 -11.60 7.78 -2.52
C PHE A 23 -12.20 8.49 -1.30
N ALA A 24 -12.69 9.72 -1.46
CA ALA A 24 -13.37 10.43 -0.38
C ALA A 24 -14.65 9.71 0.04
N GLU A 25 -15.37 9.13 -0.91
CA GLU A 25 -16.56 8.32 -0.60
C GLU A 25 -16.19 7.07 0.20
N ILE A 26 -15.07 6.43 -0.12
CA ILE A 26 -14.57 5.29 0.65
C ILE A 26 -14.33 5.69 2.11
N ALA A 27 -13.68 6.86 2.33
CA ALA A 27 -13.43 7.36 3.67
C ALA A 27 -14.73 7.57 4.45
N ARG A 28 -15.73 8.18 3.82
CA ARG A 28 -17.02 8.46 4.43
C ARG A 28 -17.75 7.16 4.80
N LEU A 29 -17.82 6.20 3.89
CA LEU A 29 -18.51 4.93 4.11
C LEU A 29 -17.82 4.05 5.13
N GLY A 30 -16.51 4.10 5.18
CA GLY A 30 -15.70 3.30 6.11
C GLY A 30 -15.49 3.95 7.48
N HIS A 31 -16.03 5.16 7.69
CA HIS A 31 -15.82 5.92 8.92
C HIS A 31 -14.35 6.14 9.27
N VAL A 32 -13.53 6.36 8.24
CA VAL A 32 -12.10 6.67 8.39
C VAL A 32 -11.82 8.03 7.77
N THR A 33 -10.67 8.61 8.07
CA THR A 33 -10.29 9.92 7.54
C THR A 33 -9.85 9.79 6.07
N ARG A 34 -10.01 10.88 5.31
CA ARG A 34 -9.46 10.99 3.96
C ARG A 34 -7.94 10.80 3.96
N ALA A 35 -7.27 11.36 4.98
CA ALA A 35 -5.83 11.22 5.13
C ALA A 35 -5.43 9.74 5.22
N ARG A 36 -6.19 8.93 5.96
CA ARG A 36 -5.89 7.51 6.09
C ARG A 36 -6.10 6.77 4.76
N VAL A 37 -7.17 7.07 4.06
CA VAL A 37 -7.42 6.46 2.74
C VAL A 37 -6.29 6.86 1.78
N SER A 38 -5.86 8.11 1.79
CA SER A 38 -4.76 8.58 0.94
C SER A 38 -3.45 7.87 1.25
N GLN A 39 -3.14 7.64 2.52
CA GLN A 39 -1.95 6.89 2.94
C GLN A 39 -1.97 5.47 2.38
N ILE A 40 -3.12 4.82 2.43
CA ILE A 40 -3.27 3.45 1.93
C ILE A 40 -3.13 3.44 0.40
N VAL A 41 -3.83 4.33 -0.28
CA VAL A 41 -3.83 4.40 -1.76
C VAL A 41 -2.46 4.77 -2.31
N ASN A 42 -1.67 5.55 -1.58
CA ASN A 42 -0.32 5.91 -2.01
C ASN A 42 0.60 4.70 -2.17
N LEU A 43 0.27 3.56 -1.58
CA LEU A 43 1.01 2.31 -1.81
C LEU A 43 0.91 1.85 -3.27
N LEU A 44 -0.09 2.31 -4.02
CA LEU A 44 -0.23 2.02 -5.45
C LEU A 44 0.83 2.73 -6.29
N ASN A 45 1.57 3.68 -5.72
CA ASN A 45 2.70 4.33 -6.39
C ASN A 45 3.93 3.43 -6.47
N LEU A 46 3.92 2.31 -5.77
CA LEU A 46 5.00 1.32 -5.84
C LEU A 46 4.95 0.58 -7.18
N PRO A 47 6.12 0.16 -7.72
CA PRO A 47 6.13 -0.66 -8.94
C PRO A 47 5.33 -1.95 -8.75
N PRO A 48 4.72 -2.50 -9.82
CA PRO A 48 3.93 -3.73 -9.72
C PRO A 48 4.69 -4.91 -9.12
N ASP A 49 5.98 -5.04 -9.40
CA ASP A 49 6.81 -6.11 -8.85
C ASP A 49 6.96 -6.00 -7.33
N ILE A 50 7.09 -4.78 -6.80
CA ILE A 50 7.14 -4.56 -5.36
C ILE A 50 5.76 -4.81 -4.73
N GLN A 51 4.69 -4.35 -5.36
CA GLN A 51 3.34 -4.63 -4.87
C GLN A 51 3.08 -6.13 -4.76
N GLU A 52 3.47 -6.88 -5.78
CA GLU A 52 3.35 -8.33 -5.79
C GLU A 52 4.19 -8.96 -4.67
N ALA A 53 5.43 -8.50 -4.50
CA ALA A 53 6.29 -9.00 -3.43
C ALA A 53 5.67 -8.78 -2.05
N ILE A 54 5.03 -7.63 -1.83
CA ILE A 54 4.35 -7.33 -0.57
C ILE A 54 3.17 -8.27 -0.34
N LEU A 55 2.39 -8.54 -1.38
CA LEU A 55 1.22 -9.43 -1.28
C LEU A 55 1.62 -10.86 -0.90
N PHE A 56 2.81 -11.28 -1.27
CA PHE A 56 3.31 -12.63 -0.99
C PHE A 56 4.26 -12.70 0.21
N LEU A 57 4.38 -11.62 0.99
CA LEU A 57 5.17 -11.66 2.21
C LEU A 57 4.63 -12.71 3.17
N PRO A 58 5.50 -13.51 3.83
CA PRO A 58 5.06 -14.48 4.80
C PRO A 58 4.31 -13.81 5.95
N ARG A 59 3.27 -14.49 6.43
CA ARG A 59 2.56 -14.02 7.60
C ARG A 59 3.45 -14.15 8.83
N VAL A 60 3.60 -13.06 9.57
CA VAL A 60 4.37 -13.08 10.81
C VAL A 60 3.52 -13.68 11.92
N VAL A 61 4.00 -14.77 12.51
CA VAL A 61 3.30 -15.47 13.59
C VAL A 61 3.82 -15.01 14.94
N ARG A 62 5.11 -14.65 15.03
CA ARG A 62 5.75 -14.19 16.26
C ARG A 62 6.62 -12.98 15.97
N GLY A 63 6.67 -12.06 16.93
CA GLY A 63 7.54 -10.92 16.88
C GLY A 63 7.02 -9.84 15.94
N LYS A 64 7.93 -8.96 15.55
CA LYS A 64 7.61 -7.80 14.74
C LYS A 64 7.81 -8.11 13.27
N ASP A 65 6.94 -7.54 12.42
CA ASP A 65 7.22 -7.46 11.00
C ASP A 65 8.54 -6.74 10.78
N SER A 66 9.40 -7.31 9.95
CA SER A 66 10.64 -6.66 9.57
C SER A 66 10.40 -5.45 8.65
N ILE A 67 9.24 -5.42 7.99
CA ILE A 67 8.83 -4.33 7.11
C ILE A 67 7.55 -3.74 7.65
N THR A 68 7.57 -2.43 7.94
CA THR A 68 6.43 -1.73 8.53
C THR A 68 5.71 -0.88 7.48
N GLU A 69 4.48 -0.47 7.81
CA GLU A 69 3.74 0.47 6.98
C GLU A 69 4.52 1.77 6.77
N ARG A 70 5.21 2.25 7.80
CA ARG A 70 6.03 3.45 7.71
C ARG A 70 7.13 3.31 6.66
N ASP A 71 7.81 2.16 6.64
CA ASP A 71 8.83 1.86 5.64
C ASP A 71 8.24 1.94 4.23
N LEU A 72 7.07 1.36 4.02
CA LEU A 72 6.41 1.37 2.72
C LEU A 72 5.98 2.77 2.31
N ARG A 73 5.51 3.59 3.25
CA ARG A 73 5.13 4.97 2.95
C ARG A 73 6.33 5.80 2.50
N VAL A 74 7.48 5.61 3.13
CA VAL A 74 8.71 6.30 2.74
C VAL A 74 9.10 5.91 1.31
N ILE A 75 9.04 4.63 0.98
CA ILE A 75 9.35 4.15 -0.37
C ILE A 75 8.33 4.70 -1.39
N ALA A 76 7.05 4.62 -1.07
CA ALA A 76 5.99 5.07 -1.98
C ALA A 76 6.05 6.58 -2.25
N ALA A 77 6.62 7.37 -1.33
CA ALA A 77 6.79 8.80 -1.51
C ALA A 77 7.93 9.15 -2.49
N GLU A 78 8.83 8.20 -2.78
CA GLU A 78 9.91 8.41 -3.74
C GLU A 78 9.33 8.44 -5.16
N LEU A 79 9.79 9.38 -5.97
CA LEU A 79 9.25 9.58 -7.32
C LEU A 79 9.80 8.58 -8.35
N SER A 80 10.98 8.04 -8.10
CA SER A 80 11.65 7.13 -9.04
C SER A 80 11.43 5.67 -8.65
N TRP A 81 10.91 4.87 -9.56
CA TRP A 81 10.77 3.43 -9.34
C TRP A 81 12.13 2.75 -9.14
N GLY A 82 13.17 3.25 -9.80
CA GLY A 82 14.53 2.73 -9.60
C GLY A 82 15.00 2.89 -8.16
N ARG A 83 14.78 4.07 -7.57
CA ARG A 83 15.08 4.32 -6.16
C ARG A 83 14.20 3.50 -5.23
N GLN A 84 12.91 3.40 -5.55
CA GLN A 84 11.99 2.57 -4.77
C GLN A 84 12.47 1.13 -4.70
N ARG A 85 12.94 0.57 -5.82
CA ARG A 85 13.47 -0.78 -5.85
C ARG A 85 14.74 -0.95 -5.01
N LYS A 86 15.61 0.05 -5.01
CA LYS A 86 16.80 0.04 -4.14
C LYS A 86 16.41 0.06 -2.66
N MET A 87 15.47 0.91 -2.30
CA MET A 87 14.99 1.02 -0.93
C MET A 87 14.32 -0.28 -0.48
N TRP A 88 13.49 -0.86 -1.33
CA TRP A 88 12.85 -2.15 -1.07
C TRP A 88 13.88 -3.26 -0.90
N GLY A 89 14.89 -3.33 -1.76
CA GLY A 89 15.96 -4.32 -1.66
C GLY A 89 16.73 -4.22 -0.36
N ALA A 90 16.93 -3.02 0.17
CA ALA A 90 17.61 -2.82 1.45
C ALA A 90 16.75 -3.34 2.63
N LEU A 91 15.42 -3.22 2.53
CA LEU A 91 14.52 -3.70 3.58
C LEU A 91 14.31 -5.20 3.56
N SER A 92 14.32 -5.80 2.37
CA SER A 92 13.92 -7.20 2.19
C SER A 92 15.07 -8.19 2.25
N LYS A 93 16.28 -7.72 2.59
CA LYS A 93 17.44 -8.59 2.75
C LYS A 93 17.32 -9.52 3.96
#